data_f807ffb3d9bab6aaad96acb471b93971
#
_entry.id   f807ffb3d9bab6aaad96acb471b93971
#
_cell.length_a   1.000
_cell.length_b   1.000
_cell.length_c   1.000
_cell.angle_alpha   90.00
_cell.angle_beta   90.00
_cell.angle_gamma   90.00
#
_symmetry.space_group_name_H-M   'P 1'
#
loop_
_entity.id
_entity.type
_entity.pdbx_description
1 polymer ?
#
loop_
_entity_poly.entity_id
_entity_poly.type
_entity_poly.pdbx_seq_one_letter_code
_entity_poly.pdbx_strand_id
1 'polypeptide(L)'
;MYLFNHKRFLILFGFVTYTTFIVKSQVVNTATLDTTDIESNGKFKINGFVDTYYAWNDNEPNGKDIPYLNSSQRHNEFSINLAYVDFNYSSSKIRARFVPAFGSFMNTNYATETGSLKNLLEARVGIKLSEKKEIWVDAGVLGSPFTNENAVSKDQLIYTRSLAAEYVPYYLSGVRLSVPISTNTNFYAYILNGWQQIVDLNHDKSIAIQFENRPNNNWLLNWNVYAGNHQTIYYPNHRMRYFSDVYAIYAPAKSKLNMSVCLYAGMQEIKDSTKGTIKNVFWSQANITARYFIANNWSISGRIEGFIDNNEAEVLSITTEKGFNTLSHTLGINYHVNKNAMFRLEQRSIYADKLIFETTKNQIANSSNYIVGSLAVWF
;
A
#
# COMPACT_ATOMS: atom_id res chain seq x y z
N MET A 1 19.21 1.32 49.97
CA MET A 1 19.21 -0.13 50.23
C MET A 1 17.79 -0.63 49.88
N TYR A 2 17.55 -0.93 48.62
CA TYR A 2 16.42 -1.76 48.19
C TYR A 2 16.79 -2.42 46.87
N LEU A 3 16.91 -3.74 46.94
CA LEU A 3 17.25 -4.65 45.84
C LEU A 3 15.99 -4.84 44.93
N PHE A 4 16.13 -4.61 43.65
CA PHE A 4 15.13 -5.04 42.68
C PHE A 4 15.59 -6.28 41.95
N ASN A 5 14.81 -7.32 42.06
CA ASN A 5 14.97 -8.67 41.54
C ASN A 5 14.58 -8.71 40.07
N HIS A 6 15.56 -8.93 39.16
CA HIS A 6 15.32 -9.22 37.77
C HIS A 6 15.06 -10.71 37.57
N LYS A 7 13.81 -11.08 37.25
CA LYS A 7 13.52 -12.41 36.73
C LYS A 7 13.90 -12.45 35.24
N ARG A 8 14.94 -13.21 34.94
CA ARG A 8 15.40 -13.52 33.59
C ARG A 8 14.47 -14.55 32.95
N PHE A 9 13.90 -14.22 31.79
CA PHE A 9 13.36 -15.21 30.86
C PHE A 9 14.52 -15.77 30.04
N LEU A 10 14.86 -17.04 30.27
CA LEU A 10 15.78 -17.78 29.42
C LEU A 10 15.03 -18.35 28.24
N ILE A 11 15.37 -17.88 27.03
CA ILE A 11 15.07 -18.59 25.79
C ILE A 11 16.32 -19.34 25.38
N LEU A 12 16.23 -20.66 25.34
CA LEU A 12 17.25 -21.57 24.85
C LEU A 12 17.58 -21.31 23.41
N PHE A 13 18.76 -20.83 23.08
CA PHE A 13 19.38 -21.02 21.76
C PHE A 13 20.61 -21.88 21.93
N GLY A 14 20.59 -22.98 21.19
CA GLY A 14 21.62 -23.98 21.19
C GLY A 14 22.95 -23.47 20.65
N PHE A 15 23.98 -24.04 21.16
CA PHE A 15 25.40 -23.88 20.91
C PHE A 15 25.75 -23.80 19.43
N VAL A 16 26.36 -22.69 19.00
CA VAL A 16 27.23 -22.66 17.83
C VAL A 16 28.66 -22.50 18.31
N THR A 17 29.43 -23.56 18.12
CA THR A 17 30.87 -23.59 18.37
C THR A 17 31.60 -22.64 17.43
N TYR A 18 32.36 -21.70 17.97
CA TYR A 18 33.31 -20.88 17.23
C TYR A 18 34.47 -21.74 16.72
N THR A 19 34.46 -22.04 15.43
CA THR A 19 35.67 -22.46 14.72
C THR A 19 36.23 -21.26 13.98
N THR A 20 37.37 -20.76 14.40
CA THR A 20 38.15 -19.75 13.69
C THR A 20 38.62 -20.31 12.36
N PHE A 21 37.97 -19.92 11.28
CA PHE A 21 38.48 -20.15 9.92
C PHE A 21 39.48 -19.03 9.58
N ILE A 22 40.78 -19.42 9.49
CA ILE A 22 41.80 -18.60 8.84
C ILE A 22 41.49 -18.59 7.34
N VAL A 23 40.86 -17.50 6.86
CA VAL A 23 40.68 -17.30 5.42
C VAL A 23 42.03 -16.92 4.84
N LYS A 24 42.71 -17.88 4.23
CA LYS A 24 43.77 -17.58 3.25
C LYS A 24 43.07 -16.96 2.03
N SER A 25 43.40 -15.69 1.76
CA SER A 25 43.09 -15.04 0.50
C SER A 25 43.69 -15.85 -0.65
N GLN A 26 42.90 -16.70 -1.26
CA GLN A 26 43.21 -17.23 -2.58
C GLN A 26 42.73 -16.21 -3.62
N VAL A 27 43.68 -15.74 -4.42
CA VAL A 27 43.37 -15.08 -5.69
C VAL A 27 42.46 -16.05 -6.46
N VAL A 28 41.19 -15.71 -6.56
CA VAL A 28 40.24 -16.46 -7.39
C VAL A 28 40.65 -16.20 -8.83
N ASN A 29 41.36 -17.14 -9.44
CA ASN A 29 41.37 -17.22 -10.88
C ASN A 29 39.91 -17.16 -11.35
N THR A 30 39.61 -16.21 -12.24
CA THR A 30 38.35 -16.17 -12.94
C THR A 30 38.26 -17.41 -13.84
N ALA A 31 37.94 -18.56 -13.20
CA ALA A 31 37.38 -19.67 -13.95
C ALA A 31 36.08 -19.12 -14.56
N THR A 32 36.03 -19.05 -15.86
CA THR A 32 34.78 -18.87 -16.59
C THR A 32 33.82 -19.91 -16.04
N LEU A 33 32.85 -19.45 -15.22
CA LEU A 33 31.72 -20.27 -14.82
C LEU A 33 31.09 -20.72 -16.15
N ASP A 34 31.15 -22.02 -16.37
CA ASP A 34 30.45 -22.65 -17.47
C ASP A 34 28.96 -22.45 -17.19
N THR A 35 28.34 -21.47 -17.84
CA THR A 35 26.95 -21.07 -17.63
C THR A 35 25.96 -22.02 -18.28
N THR A 36 26.42 -23.16 -18.77
CA THR A 36 25.60 -24.14 -19.53
C THR A 36 24.62 -24.94 -18.65
N ASP A 37 24.77 -24.94 -17.31
CA ASP A 37 23.89 -25.69 -16.38
C ASP A 37 22.93 -24.81 -15.55
N ILE A 38 22.85 -23.51 -15.82
CA ILE A 38 21.79 -22.67 -15.22
C ILE A 38 20.52 -22.97 -16.02
N GLU A 39 19.54 -23.62 -15.40
CA GLU A 39 18.23 -23.87 -15.98
C GLU A 39 17.70 -22.63 -16.70
N SER A 40 17.79 -22.62 -18.03
CA SER A 40 17.45 -21.50 -18.90
C SER A 40 15.92 -21.34 -19.12
N ASN A 41 15.08 -21.94 -18.27
CA ASN A 41 13.62 -21.95 -18.41
C ASN A 41 12.91 -20.80 -17.66
N GLY A 42 13.61 -19.71 -17.39
CA GLY A 42 12.98 -18.51 -16.83
C GLY A 42 12.12 -17.78 -17.85
N LYS A 43 10.92 -17.34 -17.42
CA LYS A 43 10.03 -16.49 -18.21
C LYS A 43 10.28 -15.03 -17.84
N PHE A 44 10.60 -14.22 -18.83
CA PHE A 44 10.71 -12.77 -18.70
C PHE A 44 9.50 -12.11 -19.36
N LYS A 45 8.85 -11.18 -18.63
CA LYS A 45 7.71 -10.40 -19.13
C LYS A 45 7.96 -8.92 -18.89
N ILE A 46 7.56 -8.11 -19.85
CA ILE A 46 7.55 -6.65 -19.75
C ILE A 46 6.10 -6.21 -19.93
N ASN A 47 5.61 -5.36 -19.01
CA ASN A 47 4.32 -4.71 -19.12
C ASN A 47 4.51 -3.20 -18.93
N GLY A 48 3.64 -2.40 -19.50
CA GLY A 48 3.63 -0.96 -19.32
C GLY A 48 2.26 -0.44 -18.92
N PHE A 49 2.25 0.69 -18.23
CA PHE A 49 1.05 1.36 -17.79
C PHE A 49 1.26 2.86 -17.76
N VAL A 50 0.29 3.61 -18.28
CA VAL A 50 0.25 5.08 -18.20
C VAL A 50 -1.17 5.48 -17.85
N ASP A 51 -1.31 6.29 -16.80
CA ASP A 51 -2.57 6.81 -16.27
C ASP A 51 -2.48 8.34 -16.18
N THR A 52 -3.27 9.02 -16.99
CA THR A 52 -3.38 10.47 -17.04
C THR A 52 -4.72 10.91 -16.52
N TYR A 53 -4.79 12.12 -15.96
CA TYR A 53 -6.05 12.68 -15.46
C TYR A 53 -6.11 14.20 -15.55
N TYR A 54 -7.32 14.71 -15.41
CA TYR A 54 -7.64 16.09 -15.09
C TYR A 54 -8.67 16.08 -13.97
N ALA A 55 -8.43 16.84 -12.91
CA ALA A 55 -9.34 16.95 -11.77
C ALA A 55 -9.69 18.41 -11.48
N TRP A 56 -10.93 18.66 -11.14
CA TRP A 56 -11.41 19.95 -10.68
C TRP A 56 -12.12 19.79 -9.33
N ASN A 57 -11.80 20.67 -8.38
CA ASN A 57 -12.34 20.68 -7.03
C ASN A 57 -13.02 22.01 -6.76
N ASP A 58 -14.21 21.98 -6.13
CA ASP A 58 -15.03 23.17 -5.87
C ASP A 58 -14.42 24.13 -4.84
N ASN A 59 -13.57 23.64 -3.96
CA ASN A 59 -12.83 24.46 -2.99
C ASN A 59 -11.67 25.23 -3.63
N GLU A 60 -11.26 24.89 -4.86
CA GLU A 60 -10.19 25.54 -5.62
C GLU A 60 -8.92 25.77 -4.77
N PRO A 61 -8.27 24.72 -4.27
CA PRO A 61 -7.19 24.83 -3.29
C PRO A 61 -6.01 25.65 -3.82
N ASN A 62 -5.50 26.60 -3.02
CA ASN A 62 -4.44 27.53 -3.40
C ASN A 62 -3.16 26.85 -3.87
N GLY A 63 -2.77 25.74 -3.24
CA GLY A 63 -1.58 24.93 -3.59
C GLY A 63 -1.78 24.00 -4.79
N LYS A 64 -2.97 24.00 -5.40
CA LYS A 64 -3.40 23.05 -6.45
C LYS A 64 -3.44 21.58 -6.04
N ASP A 65 -3.08 21.23 -4.83
CA ASP A 65 -3.25 19.87 -4.32
C ASP A 65 -4.60 19.78 -3.60
N ILE A 66 -5.46 18.88 -4.05
CA ILE A 66 -6.75 18.61 -3.41
C ILE A 66 -6.44 17.97 -2.04
N PRO A 67 -6.83 18.60 -0.94
CA PRO A 67 -6.49 18.13 0.40
C PRO A 67 -6.99 16.69 0.66
N TYR A 68 -6.23 15.97 1.48
CA TYR A 68 -6.54 14.60 1.95
C TYR A 68 -6.58 13.53 0.85
N LEU A 69 -6.07 13.82 -0.33
CA LEU A 69 -5.87 12.87 -1.41
C LEU A 69 -4.38 12.73 -1.73
N ASN A 70 -3.92 11.50 -1.89
CA ASN A 70 -2.55 11.17 -2.29
C ASN A 70 -2.48 10.65 -3.73
N SER A 71 -3.64 10.41 -4.35
CA SER A 71 -3.79 9.96 -5.73
C SER A 71 -4.63 10.95 -6.52
N SER A 72 -4.26 11.24 -7.78
CA SER A 72 -4.97 12.17 -8.68
C SER A 72 -5.35 13.52 -8.06
N GLN A 73 -4.46 14.06 -7.24
CA GLN A 73 -4.74 15.20 -6.36
C GLN A 73 -4.60 16.59 -7.01
N ARG A 74 -4.01 16.70 -8.24
CA ARG A 74 -3.73 18.01 -8.85
C ARG A 74 -5.01 18.66 -9.37
N HIS A 75 -5.38 19.80 -8.77
CA HIS A 75 -6.55 20.61 -9.17
C HIS A 75 -6.27 21.40 -10.41
N ASN A 76 -7.24 21.40 -11.36
CA ASN A 76 -7.26 22.23 -12.56
C ASN A 76 -5.98 22.12 -13.40
N GLU A 77 -5.51 20.88 -13.59
CA GLU A 77 -4.26 20.56 -14.27
C GLU A 77 -4.37 19.20 -14.97
N PHE A 78 -3.88 19.10 -16.21
CA PHE A 78 -3.65 17.81 -16.84
C PHE A 78 -2.36 17.21 -16.27
N SER A 79 -2.44 16.04 -15.71
CA SER A 79 -1.30 15.42 -15.02
C SER A 79 -1.21 13.92 -15.28
N ILE A 80 -0.02 13.36 -15.08
CA ILE A 80 0.22 11.93 -15.03
C ILE A 80 0.06 11.50 -13.58
N ASN A 81 -0.93 10.63 -13.31
CA ASN A 81 -1.07 10.02 -11.99
C ASN A 81 0.03 8.99 -11.75
N LEU A 82 0.13 8.00 -12.64
CA LEU A 82 1.12 6.92 -12.54
C LEU A 82 1.52 6.41 -13.92
N ALA A 83 2.81 6.35 -14.19
CA ALA A 83 3.37 5.70 -15.36
C ALA A 83 4.50 4.76 -14.92
N TYR A 84 4.50 3.50 -15.39
CA TYR A 84 5.55 2.54 -15.05
C TYR A 84 5.85 1.56 -16.17
N VAL A 85 7.02 0.93 -16.07
CA VAL A 85 7.37 -0.31 -16.78
C VAL A 85 7.60 -1.40 -15.74
N ASP A 86 6.99 -2.56 -15.92
CA ASP A 86 7.08 -3.72 -15.03
C ASP A 86 7.92 -4.81 -15.68
N PHE A 87 9.13 -5.00 -15.19
CA PHE A 87 10.03 -6.09 -15.54
C PHE A 87 9.82 -7.24 -14.57
N ASN A 88 9.33 -8.36 -15.05
CA ASN A 88 9.03 -9.53 -14.24
C ASN A 88 9.76 -10.76 -14.76
N TYR A 89 10.62 -11.35 -13.95
CA TYR A 89 11.31 -12.59 -14.22
C TYR A 89 10.85 -13.69 -13.25
N SER A 90 10.59 -14.89 -13.75
CA SER A 90 10.24 -16.04 -12.92
C SER A 90 10.77 -17.35 -13.53
N SER A 91 11.36 -18.19 -12.68
CA SER A 91 11.76 -19.57 -12.97
C SER A 91 11.22 -20.51 -11.90
N SER A 92 11.63 -21.77 -11.96
CA SER A 92 11.27 -22.79 -10.95
C SER A 92 11.77 -22.47 -9.56
N LYS A 93 12.92 -21.76 -9.42
CA LYS A 93 13.63 -21.53 -8.14
C LYS A 93 13.80 -20.08 -7.76
N ILE A 94 13.75 -19.14 -8.73
CA ILE A 94 13.96 -17.72 -8.47
C ILE A 94 12.92 -16.87 -9.15
N ARG A 95 12.63 -15.72 -8.57
CA ARG A 95 11.77 -14.69 -9.17
C ARG A 95 12.31 -13.29 -8.84
N ALA A 96 12.11 -12.36 -9.74
CA ALA A 96 12.45 -10.96 -9.55
C ALA A 96 11.39 -10.08 -10.19
N ARG A 97 11.14 -8.92 -9.59
CA ARG A 97 10.29 -7.89 -10.17
C ARG A 97 10.93 -6.54 -9.94
N PHE A 98 10.94 -5.71 -10.98
CA PHE A 98 11.47 -4.35 -10.92
C PHE A 98 10.51 -3.42 -11.66
N VAL A 99 9.96 -2.43 -10.96
CA VAL A 99 8.92 -1.53 -11.46
C VAL A 99 9.32 -0.08 -11.19
N PRO A 100 10.14 0.53 -12.06
CA PRO A 100 10.38 1.96 -12.03
C PRO A 100 9.10 2.70 -12.40
N ALA A 101 8.75 3.74 -11.64
CA ALA A 101 7.50 4.46 -11.81
C ALA A 101 7.65 5.97 -11.59
N PHE A 102 6.77 6.74 -12.24
CA PHE A 102 6.76 8.19 -12.26
C PHE A 102 5.32 8.71 -12.21
N GLY A 103 5.14 9.96 -11.80
CA GLY A 103 3.85 10.62 -11.76
C GLY A 103 3.56 11.27 -10.40
N SER A 104 2.41 11.95 -10.31
CA SER A 104 1.98 12.64 -9.08
C SER A 104 1.79 11.66 -7.92
N PHE A 105 1.32 10.44 -8.18
CA PHE A 105 1.22 9.38 -7.19
C PHE A 105 2.56 9.07 -6.52
N MET A 106 3.64 8.92 -7.31
CA MET A 106 4.99 8.64 -6.77
C MET A 106 5.51 9.84 -5.97
N ASN A 107 5.31 11.05 -6.47
CA ASN A 107 5.76 12.27 -5.79
C ASN A 107 5.13 12.44 -4.40
N THR A 108 3.88 12.03 -4.24
CA THR A 108 3.15 12.18 -2.97
C THR A 108 3.37 10.99 -2.05
N ASN A 109 3.08 9.77 -2.53
CA ASN A 109 3.14 8.58 -1.68
C ASN A 109 4.57 8.16 -1.30
N TYR A 110 5.58 8.58 -2.07
CA TYR A 110 7.00 8.32 -1.82
C TYR A 110 7.76 9.60 -1.44
N ALA A 111 7.06 10.64 -1.00
CA ALA A 111 7.65 11.96 -0.70
C ALA A 111 8.76 11.88 0.36
N THR A 112 8.66 11.00 1.32
CA THR A 112 9.65 10.79 2.40
C THR A 112 10.88 10.00 1.97
N GLU A 113 10.83 9.31 0.83
CA GLU A 113 11.96 8.55 0.32
C GLU A 113 13.01 9.45 -0.34
N THR A 114 14.26 9.01 -0.37
CA THR A 114 15.40 9.80 -0.88
C THR A 114 15.82 9.38 -2.28
N GLY A 115 16.24 10.35 -3.08
CA GLY A 115 16.84 10.13 -4.40
C GLY A 115 15.95 9.28 -5.32
N SER A 116 16.55 8.32 -6.01
CA SER A 116 15.88 7.41 -6.95
C SER A 116 14.93 6.41 -6.29
N LEU A 117 14.99 6.21 -4.96
CA LEU A 117 14.07 5.34 -4.24
C LEU A 117 12.62 5.80 -4.36
N LYS A 118 12.38 7.11 -4.54
CA LYS A 118 11.05 7.65 -4.85
C LYS A 118 10.40 7.08 -6.11
N ASN A 119 11.18 6.49 -7.00
CA ASN A 119 10.74 5.98 -8.28
C ASN A 119 10.64 4.45 -8.33
N LEU A 120 10.70 3.79 -7.16
CA LEU A 120 10.57 2.33 -7.05
C LEU A 120 9.18 1.96 -6.55
N LEU A 121 8.25 1.71 -7.47
CA LEU A 121 6.91 1.20 -7.10
C LEU A 121 7.02 -0.21 -6.49
N GLU A 122 7.86 -1.07 -7.06
CA GLU A 122 8.23 -2.38 -6.54
C GLU A 122 9.63 -2.77 -7.03
N ALA A 123 10.46 -3.36 -6.15
CA ALA A 123 11.77 -3.89 -6.51
C ALA A 123 12.11 -5.04 -5.57
N ARG A 124 11.93 -6.28 -6.00
CA ARG A 124 12.13 -7.46 -5.16
C ARG A 124 12.78 -8.61 -5.90
N VAL A 125 13.44 -9.44 -5.13
CA VAL A 125 13.96 -10.75 -5.55
C VAL A 125 13.38 -11.82 -4.64
N GLY A 126 13.22 -13.02 -5.13
CA GLY A 126 12.68 -14.12 -4.34
C GLY A 126 13.32 -15.46 -4.69
N ILE A 127 13.43 -16.31 -3.68
CA ILE A 127 13.90 -17.69 -3.80
C ILE A 127 12.84 -18.67 -3.30
N LYS A 128 12.72 -19.80 -3.98
CA LYS A 128 11.86 -20.90 -3.57
C LYS A 128 12.58 -21.77 -2.54
N LEU A 129 11.96 -21.95 -1.38
CA LEU A 129 12.56 -22.72 -0.27
C LEU A 129 12.24 -24.24 -0.35
N SER A 130 11.28 -24.65 -1.17
CA SER A 130 10.85 -26.04 -1.24
C SER A 130 10.65 -26.47 -2.69
N GLU A 131 11.17 -27.62 -3.06
CA GLU A 131 10.91 -28.22 -4.38
C GLU A 131 9.49 -28.75 -4.51
N LYS A 132 8.88 -29.18 -3.39
CA LYS A 132 7.56 -29.81 -3.36
C LYS A 132 6.40 -28.84 -3.15
N LYS A 133 6.67 -27.66 -2.54
CA LYS A 133 5.64 -26.68 -2.18
C LYS A 133 6.03 -25.29 -2.68
N GLU A 134 5.05 -24.45 -2.96
CA GLU A 134 5.23 -23.05 -3.35
C GLU A 134 5.56 -22.16 -2.13
N ILE A 135 6.63 -22.52 -1.40
CA ILE A 135 7.14 -21.74 -0.27
C ILE A 135 8.24 -20.83 -0.79
N TRP A 136 8.05 -19.52 -0.62
CA TRP A 136 8.95 -18.49 -1.15
C TRP A 136 9.39 -17.52 -0.07
N VAL A 137 10.62 -17.06 -0.17
CA VAL A 137 11.10 -15.85 0.52
C VAL A 137 11.37 -14.79 -0.53
N ASP A 138 10.75 -13.63 -0.39
CA ASP A 138 11.02 -12.42 -1.18
C ASP A 138 11.66 -11.37 -0.30
N ALA A 139 12.57 -10.58 -0.86
CA ALA A 139 13.21 -9.44 -0.19
C ALA A 139 13.27 -8.23 -1.10
N GLY A 140 13.10 -7.02 -0.53
CA GLY A 140 13.16 -5.75 -1.23
C GLY A 140 11.94 -4.87 -0.98
N VAL A 141 11.59 -4.04 -1.96
CA VAL A 141 10.38 -3.21 -1.97
C VAL A 141 9.22 -4.02 -2.54
N LEU A 142 8.26 -4.32 -1.69
CA LEU A 142 7.11 -5.19 -1.94
C LEU A 142 5.84 -4.35 -2.07
N GLY A 143 4.91 -4.76 -2.93
CA GLY A 143 3.55 -4.21 -2.88
C GLY A 143 2.88 -4.54 -1.53
N SER A 144 2.12 -3.59 -1.01
CA SER A 144 1.39 -3.76 0.26
C SER A 144 0.23 -4.74 0.10
N PRO A 145 -0.04 -5.59 1.10
CA PRO A 145 -1.22 -6.43 1.15
C PRO A 145 -2.43 -5.73 1.78
N PHE A 146 -2.23 -4.53 2.36
CA PHE A 146 -3.26 -3.83 3.10
C PHE A 146 -4.31 -3.23 2.17
N THR A 147 -5.56 -3.28 2.61
CA THR A 147 -6.77 -2.82 1.93
C THR A 147 -7.11 -3.53 0.60
N ASN A 148 -8.30 -3.23 0.10
CA ASN A 148 -8.86 -3.80 -1.12
C ASN A 148 -8.44 -3.05 -2.39
N GLU A 149 -7.57 -2.05 -2.30
CA GLU A 149 -7.14 -1.19 -3.40
C GLU A 149 -5.61 -1.06 -3.44
N ASN A 150 -5.06 -0.81 -4.64
CA ASN A 150 -3.63 -0.60 -4.86
C ASN A 150 -3.37 0.65 -5.73
N ALA A 151 -2.10 0.94 -6.01
CA ALA A 151 -1.68 2.11 -6.78
C ALA A 151 -2.16 2.14 -8.24
N VAL A 152 -2.51 1.00 -8.83
CA VAL A 152 -2.76 0.86 -10.27
C VAL A 152 -4.24 1.03 -10.56
N SER A 153 -4.63 2.13 -11.20
CA SER A 153 -6.04 2.50 -11.40
C SER A 153 -6.84 1.51 -12.23
N LYS A 154 -6.23 0.84 -13.22
CA LYS A 154 -6.91 -0.15 -14.06
C LYS A 154 -7.47 -1.34 -13.28
N ASP A 155 -6.85 -1.65 -12.14
CA ASP A 155 -7.22 -2.79 -11.31
C ASP A 155 -8.34 -2.46 -10.31
N GLN A 156 -8.71 -1.16 -10.19
CA GLN A 156 -9.70 -0.68 -9.24
C GLN A 156 -11.10 -0.64 -9.85
N LEU A 157 -12.12 -0.86 -9.01
CA LEU A 157 -13.54 -0.80 -9.42
C LEU A 157 -13.99 0.62 -9.76
N ILE A 158 -13.38 1.63 -9.15
CA ILE A 158 -13.62 3.06 -9.37
C ILE A 158 -12.26 3.76 -9.54
N TYR A 159 -12.18 4.96 -10.11
CA TYR A 159 -10.91 5.59 -10.43
C TYR A 159 -10.15 6.05 -9.20
N THR A 160 -10.77 6.89 -8.37
CA THR A 160 -10.13 7.40 -7.16
C THR A 160 -10.01 6.33 -6.10
N ARG A 161 -8.95 6.41 -5.29
CA ARG A 161 -8.76 5.49 -4.15
C ARG A 161 -9.71 5.89 -3.02
N SER A 162 -10.13 4.90 -2.25
CA SER A 162 -10.84 5.15 -0.99
C SER A 162 -9.90 5.81 0.03
N LEU A 163 -10.46 6.47 1.02
CA LEU A 163 -9.70 6.95 2.18
C LEU A 163 -8.98 5.80 2.90
N ALA A 164 -9.46 4.56 2.74
CA ALA A 164 -8.76 3.39 3.23
C ALA A 164 -7.37 3.26 2.62
N ALA A 165 -7.29 3.27 1.30
CA ALA A 165 -6.04 3.08 0.57
C ALA A 165 -5.15 4.33 0.62
N GLU A 166 -5.74 5.54 0.73
CA GLU A 166 -4.99 6.79 0.85
C GLU A 166 -4.16 6.86 2.15
N TYR A 167 -4.59 6.17 3.22
CA TYR A 167 -3.98 6.23 4.55
C TYR A 167 -3.45 4.90 5.07
N VAL A 168 -3.06 4.00 4.17
CA VAL A 168 -2.28 2.79 4.49
C VAL A 168 -1.10 2.67 3.53
N PRO A 169 -0.07 1.89 3.86
CA PRO A 169 1.07 1.69 2.99
C PRO A 169 0.68 1.15 1.62
N TYR A 170 1.15 1.78 0.56
CA TYR A 170 1.12 1.23 -0.79
C TYR A 170 2.30 0.29 -1.07
N TYR A 171 3.38 0.44 -0.31
CA TYR A 171 4.57 -0.40 -0.39
C TYR A 171 5.10 -0.72 0.99
N LEU A 172 5.79 -1.85 1.09
CA LEU A 172 6.50 -2.31 2.28
C LEU A 172 7.93 -2.68 1.88
N SER A 173 8.91 -2.36 2.70
CA SER A 173 10.29 -2.78 2.44
C SER A 173 10.78 -3.74 3.51
N GLY A 174 11.32 -4.89 3.09
CA GLY A 174 11.77 -5.93 3.99
C GLY A 174 11.78 -7.31 3.37
N VAL A 175 11.46 -8.31 4.18
CA VAL A 175 11.44 -9.72 3.80
C VAL A 175 10.02 -10.27 4.00
N ARG A 176 9.54 -11.05 3.04
CA ARG A 176 8.26 -11.75 3.09
C ARG A 176 8.46 -13.26 2.90
N LEU A 177 7.96 -14.05 3.82
CA LEU A 177 7.75 -15.49 3.67
C LEU A 177 6.32 -15.72 3.14
N SER A 178 6.19 -16.55 2.09
CA SER A 178 4.90 -16.97 1.51
C SER A 178 4.75 -18.47 1.64
N VAL A 179 3.65 -18.95 2.26
CA VAL A 179 3.39 -20.37 2.52
C VAL A 179 1.96 -20.71 2.12
N PRO A 180 1.73 -21.60 1.13
CA PRO A 180 0.40 -22.16 0.88
C PRO A 180 0.04 -23.12 2.02
N ILE A 181 -1.02 -22.80 2.77
CA ILE A 181 -1.53 -23.66 3.87
C ILE A 181 -2.66 -24.59 3.41
N SER A 182 -3.32 -24.24 2.31
CA SER A 182 -4.25 -25.11 1.59
C SER A 182 -4.25 -24.77 0.09
N THR A 183 -5.06 -25.48 -0.72
CA THR A 183 -5.24 -25.18 -2.14
C THR A 183 -5.77 -23.76 -2.41
N ASN A 184 -6.52 -23.21 -1.46
CA ASN A 184 -7.23 -21.94 -1.59
C ASN A 184 -6.74 -20.87 -0.62
N THR A 185 -5.79 -21.19 0.26
CA THR A 185 -5.36 -20.28 1.32
C THR A 185 -3.84 -20.18 1.37
N ASN A 186 -3.36 -18.94 1.32
CA ASN A 186 -1.97 -18.60 1.53
C ASN A 186 -1.79 -17.82 2.84
N PHE A 187 -0.71 -18.11 3.53
CA PHE A 187 -0.21 -17.36 4.67
C PHE A 187 1.04 -16.62 4.27
N TYR A 188 1.16 -15.37 4.75
CA TYR A 188 2.37 -14.57 4.56
C TYR A 188 2.82 -13.99 5.91
N ALA A 189 4.13 -14.00 6.14
CA ALA A 189 4.76 -13.33 7.28
C ALA A 189 5.80 -12.34 6.77
N TYR A 190 5.88 -11.17 7.41
CA TYR A 190 6.75 -10.08 6.99
C TYR A 190 7.62 -9.61 8.15
N ILE A 191 8.87 -9.28 7.84
CA ILE A 191 9.77 -8.48 8.67
C ILE A 191 10.12 -7.24 7.86
N LEU A 192 9.81 -6.05 8.39
CA LEU A 192 9.75 -4.81 7.62
C LEU A 192 10.60 -3.71 8.27
N ASN A 193 11.06 -2.75 7.49
CA ASN A 193 11.70 -1.53 7.97
C ASN A 193 10.73 -0.63 8.74
N GLY A 194 9.44 -0.61 8.39
CA GLY A 194 8.43 0.21 9.05
C GLY A 194 7.13 0.31 8.26
N TRP A 195 6.32 1.29 8.63
CA TRP A 195 5.06 1.63 7.97
C TRP A 195 5.34 2.53 6.75
N GLN A 196 5.33 1.96 5.54
CA GLN A 196 5.63 2.65 4.27
C GLN A 196 7.02 3.33 4.28
N GLN A 197 8.08 2.55 4.52
CA GLN A 197 9.46 3.03 4.56
C GLN A 197 10.40 2.12 3.78
N ILE A 198 11.06 2.65 2.75
CA ILE A 198 12.20 1.96 2.09
C ILE A 198 13.45 2.21 2.93
N VAL A 199 13.72 3.48 3.26
CA VAL A 199 14.82 3.85 4.16
C VAL A 199 14.36 3.66 5.60
N ASP A 200 15.09 2.84 6.34
CA ASP A 200 14.81 2.61 7.76
C ASP A 200 15.19 3.85 8.58
N LEU A 201 14.26 4.40 9.32
CA LEU A 201 14.42 5.62 10.13
C LEU A 201 14.65 5.35 11.62
N ASN A 202 14.66 4.06 12.02
CA ASN A 202 14.88 3.63 13.40
C ASN A 202 15.58 2.27 13.43
N HIS A 203 15.92 1.75 14.63
CA HIS A 203 16.59 0.46 14.77
C HIS A 203 15.66 -0.74 14.93
N ASP A 204 14.35 -0.49 15.05
CA ASP A 204 13.36 -1.54 15.27
C ASP A 204 12.84 -2.07 13.94
N LYS A 205 12.47 -3.35 13.93
CA LYS A 205 11.78 -3.94 12.81
C LYS A 205 10.29 -4.12 13.12
N SER A 206 9.48 -3.87 12.11
CA SER A 206 8.04 -4.12 12.16
C SER A 206 7.73 -5.53 11.67
N ILE A 207 6.61 -6.05 12.12
CA ILE A 207 6.11 -7.35 11.69
C ILE A 207 4.71 -7.20 11.09
N ALA A 208 4.40 -8.01 10.09
CA ALA A 208 3.04 -8.15 9.60
C ALA A 208 2.74 -9.62 9.25
N ILE A 209 1.46 -9.97 9.29
CA ILE A 209 0.96 -11.25 8.82
C ILE A 209 -0.23 -11.00 7.89
N GLN A 210 -0.44 -11.92 6.96
CA GLN A 210 -1.55 -11.90 6.03
C GLN A 210 -2.10 -13.32 5.84
N PHE A 211 -3.41 -13.43 5.84
CA PHE A 211 -4.14 -14.60 5.37
C PHE A 211 -4.94 -14.21 4.14
N GLU A 212 -4.61 -14.83 3.00
CA GLU A 212 -5.34 -14.69 1.75
C GLU A 212 -6.09 -15.99 1.46
N ASN A 213 -7.39 -15.91 1.29
CA ASN A 213 -8.23 -17.06 0.93
C ASN A 213 -9.01 -16.77 -0.36
N ARG A 214 -8.97 -17.74 -1.30
CA ARG A 214 -9.73 -17.73 -2.54
C ARG A 214 -10.63 -18.97 -2.58
N PRO A 215 -11.79 -18.94 -1.91
CA PRO A 215 -12.67 -20.11 -1.81
C PRO A 215 -13.11 -20.63 -3.19
N ASN A 216 -13.14 -19.75 -4.17
CA ASN A 216 -13.33 -20.03 -5.59
C ASN A 216 -12.79 -18.87 -6.45
N ASN A 217 -12.89 -18.97 -7.77
CA ASN A 217 -12.38 -17.97 -8.72
C ASN A 217 -13.10 -16.60 -8.68
N ASN A 218 -14.19 -16.49 -7.94
CA ASN A 218 -15.00 -15.27 -7.87
C ASN A 218 -14.68 -14.42 -6.63
N TRP A 219 -14.07 -15.01 -5.61
CA TRP A 219 -13.86 -14.37 -4.32
C TRP A 219 -12.39 -14.30 -3.93
N LEU A 220 -11.99 -13.18 -3.42
CA LEU A 220 -10.78 -12.99 -2.62
C LEU A 220 -11.22 -12.49 -1.24
N LEU A 221 -10.82 -13.20 -0.19
CA LEU A 221 -10.97 -12.81 1.21
C LEU A 221 -9.58 -12.61 1.79
N ASN A 222 -9.37 -11.52 2.50
CA ASN A 222 -8.08 -11.21 3.06
C ASN A 222 -8.18 -10.65 4.47
N TRP A 223 -7.21 -10.98 5.32
CA TRP A 223 -7.02 -10.43 6.65
C TRP A 223 -5.54 -10.15 6.87
N ASN A 224 -5.23 -8.94 7.33
CA ASN A 224 -3.90 -8.50 7.65
C ASN A 224 -3.81 -7.99 9.09
N VAL A 225 -2.62 -8.13 9.68
CA VAL A 225 -2.24 -7.52 10.96
C VAL A 225 -0.84 -6.95 10.83
N TYR A 226 -0.60 -5.79 11.43
CA TYR A 226 0.71 -5.14 11.51
C TYR A 226 0.97 -4.65 12.93
N ALA A 227 2.23 -4.74 13.35
CA ALA A 227 2.73 -4.14 14.58
C ALA A 227 4.18 -3.66 14.36
N GLY A 228 4.48 -2.43 14.76
CA GLY A 228 5.81 -1.88 14.64
C GLY A 228 5.99 -0.50 15.24
N ASN A 229 7.26 -0.11 15.43
CA ASN A 229 7.60 1.25 15.84
C ASN A 229 7.41 2.20 14.65
N HIS A 230 6.54 3.20 14.79
CA HIS A 230 6.25 4.22 13.79
C HIS A 230 7.01 5.53 14.07
N GLN A 231 8.26 5.42 14.49
CA GLN A 231 9.18 6.55 14.61
C GLN A 231 9.53 7.07 13.20
N THR A 232 9.44 8.38 13.03
CA THR A 232 9.75 9.06 11.76
C THR A 232 10.59 10.31 12.05
N ILE A 233 11.04 11.01 11.00
CA ILE A 233 11.75 12.31 11.15
C ILE A 233 10.86 13.38 11.82
N TYR A 234 9.54 13.31 11.64
CA TYR A 234 8.56 14.22 12.26
C TYR A 234 8.16 13.80 13.67
N TYR A 235 8.30 12.52 13.99
CA TYR A 235 7.98 11.93 15.29
C TYR A 235 9.18 11.11 15.78
N PRO A 236 10.21 11.76 16.32
CA PRO A 236 11.49 11.10 16.62
C PRO A 236 11.47 10.18 17.85
N ASN A 237 10.38 10.15 18.62
CA ASN A 237 10.24 9.28 19.77
C ASN A 237 9.67 7.92 19.35
N HIS A 238 10.10 6.85 20.08
CA HIS A 238 9.51 5.52 19.95
C HIS A 238 7.99 5.60 20.17
N ARG A 239 7.22 5.00 19.24
CA ARG A 239 5.76 4.98 19.29
C ARG A 239 5.22 3.75 18.55
N MET A 240 4.61 2.85 19.29
CA MET A 240 4.05 1.65 18.67
C MET A 240 2.80 1.96 17.87
N ARG A 241 2.72 1.33 16.70
CA ARG A 241 1.57 1.30 15.80
C ARG A 241 1.08 -0.12 15.66
N TYR A 242 -0.23 -0.31 15.78
CA TYR A 242 -0.92 -1.56 15.52
C TYR A 242 -2.02 -1.32 14.50
N PHE A 243 -2.17 -2.25 13.57
CA PHE A 243 -3.16 -2.12 12.51
C PHE A 243 -3.71 -3.49 12.14
N SER A 244 -4.99 -3.55 11.81
CA SER A 244 -5.61 -4.74 11.23
C SER A 244 -6.69 -4.35 10.24
N ASP A 245 -6.73 -5.02 9.10
CA ASP A 245 -7.79 -4.91 8.11
C ASP A 245 -8.36 -6.26 7.72
N VAL A 246 -9.59 -6.24 7.28
CA VAL A 246 -10.24 -7.33 6.56
C VAL A 246 -10.89 -6.78 5.31
N TYR A 247 -10.75 -7.50 4.20
CA TYR A 247 -11.46 -7.14 2.99
C TYR A 247 -11.91 -8.34 2.18
N ALA A 248 -12.93 -8.12 1.38
CA ALA A 248 -13.47 -9.07 0.43
C ALA A 248 -13.61 -8.42 -0.95
N ILE A 249 -13.22 -9.14 -1.99
CA ILE A 249 -13.44 -8.76 -3.38
C ILE A 249 -14.25 -9.87 -4.06
N TYR A 250 -15.37 -9.47 -4.67
CA TYR A 250 -16.22 -10.32 -5.49
C TYR A 250 -16.13 -9.86 -6.95
N ALA A 251 -15.52 -10.68 -7.80
CA ALA A 251 -15.27 -10.34 -9.21
C ALA A 251 -15.43 -11.56 -10.13
N PRO A 252 -16.65 -12.11 -10.30
CA PRO A 252 -16.89 -13.27 -11.14
C PRO A 252 -16.80 -12.91 -12.62
N ALA A 253 -16.11 -13.72 -13.41
CA ALA A 253 -15.83 -13.49 -14.83
C ALA A 253 -17.10 -13.32 -15.71
N LYS A 254 -18.23 -13.94 -15.29
CA LYS A 254 -19.49 -13.93 -16.05
C LYS A 254 -20.57 -13.00 -15.46
N SER A 255 -20.32 -12.36 -14.32
CA SER A 255 -21.28 -11.45 -13.69
C SER A 255 -21.09 -10.03 -14.21
N LYS A 256 -22.20 -9.30 -14.32
CA LYS A 256 -22.18 -7.86 -14.57
C LYS A 256 -21.80 -7.06 -13.31
N LEU A 257 -21.85 -7.67 -12.12
CA LEU A 257 -21.58 -7.01 -10.86
C LEU A 257 -20.23 -7.47 -10.28
N ASN A 258 -19.36 -6.50 -10.00
CA ASN A 258 -18.17 -6.66 -9.18
C ASN A 258 -18.30 -5.78 -7.93
N MET A 259 -17.84 -6.27 -6.79
CA MET A 259 -17.94 -5.58 -5.51
C MET A 259 -16.67 -5.75 -4.69
N SER A 260 -16.38 -4.78 -3.83
CA SER A 260 -15.39 -4.94 -2.78
C SER A 260 -15.82 -4.24 -1.50
N VAL A 261 -15.42 -4.79 -0.36
CA VAL A 261 -15.67 -4.24 0.98
C VAL A 261 -14.34 -4.27 1.72
N CYS A 262 -14.03 -3.21 2.47
CA CYS A 262 -12.88 -3.16 3.34
C CYS A 262 -13.27 -2.49 4.67
N LEU A 263 -12.80 -3.10 5.76
CA LEU A 263 -12.90 -2.58 7.11
C LEU A 263 -11.51 -2.61 7.73
N TYR A 264 -11.11 -1.55 8.43
CA TYR A 264 -9.91 -1.57 9.24
C TYR A 264 -10.00 -0.74 10.51
N ALA A 265 -9.11 -1.05 11.44
CA ALA A 265 -8.83 -0.24 12.60
C ALA A 265 -7.33 -0.21 12.87
N GLY A 266 -6.87 0.91 13.39
CA GLY A 266 -5.51 1.10 13.84
C GLY A 266 -5.44 1.79 15.19
N MET A 267 -4.31 1.60 15.87
CA MET A 267 -3.97 2.23 17.14
C MET A 267 -2.54 2.78 17.06
N GLN A 268 -2.34 4.00 17.51
CA GLN A 268 -1.06 4.65 17.58
C GLN A 268 -0.79 5.13 19.00
N GLU A 269 0.39 4.81 19.54
CA GLU A 269 0.91 5.44 20.72
C GLU A 269 1.34 6.87 20.43
N ILE A 270 0.91 7.82 21.23
CA ILE A 270 1.39 9.20 21.23
C ILE A 270 1.86 9.61 22.62
N LYS A 271 2.94 10.36 22.70
CA LYS A 271 3.42 10.92 23.96
C LYS A 271 2.70 12.25 24.23
N ASP A 272 1.99 12.35 25.34
CA ASP A 272 1.43 13.59 25.81
C ASP A 272 2.57 14.54 26.20
N SER A 273 2.71 15.64 25.47
CA SER A 273 3.82 16.61 25.66
C SER A 273 3.77 17.31 27.02
N THR A 274 2.58 17.38 27.64
CA THR A 274 2.37 18.06 28.93
C THR A 274 2.57 17.17 30.13
N LYS A 275 2.14 15.91 30.02
CA LYS A 275 2.15 14.94 31.12
C LYS A 275 3.27 13.90 31.01
N GLY A 276 3.94 13.80 29.85
CA GLY A 276 4.95 12.78 29.56
C GLY A 276 4.38 11.33 29.51
N THR A 277 3.06 11.19 29.63
CA THR A 277 2.37 9.89 29.60
C THR A 277 2.13 9.44 28.15
N ILE A 278 2.13 8.12 27.93
CA ILE A 278 1.75 7.54 26.64
C ILE A 278 0.23 7.40 26.61
N LYS A 279 -0.38 7.83 25.51
CA LYS A 279 -1.79 7.64 25.19
C LYS A 279 -1.92 6.80 23.94
N ASN A 280 -2.96 5.99 23.88
CA ASN A 280 -3.37 5.29 22.68
C ASN A 280 -4.46 6.08 21.96
N VAL A 281 -4.25 6.36 20.70
CA VAL A 281 -5.25 6.99 19.82
C VAL A 281 -5.61 6.03 18.71
N PHE A 282 -6.83 6.11 18.23
CA PHE A 282 -7.42 5.12 17.33
C PHE A 282 -7.95 5.80 16.09
N TRP A 283 -7.86 5.10 14.97
CA TRP A 283 -8.58 5.43 13.74
C TRP A 283 -9.23 4.19 13.15
N SER A 284 -10.25 4.39 12.35
CA SER A 284 -10.94 3.30 11.67
C SER A 284 -11.57 3.77 10.38
N GLN A 285 -11.83 2.81 9.48
CA GLN A 285 -12.43 3.07 8.19
C GLN A 285 -13.33 1.90 7.78
N ALA A 286 -14.37 2.21 7.00
CA ALA A 286 -15.20 1.24 6.31
C ALA A 286 -15.51 1.75 4.90
N ASN A 287 -15.40 0.89 3.89
CA ASN A 287 -15.88 1.21 2.54
C ASN A 287 -16.56 0.02 1.87
N ILE A 288 -17.48 0.34 0.98
CA ILE A 288 -18.05 -0.58 0.01
C ILE A 288 -18.00 0.07 -1.37
N THR A 289 -17.50 -0.67 -2.36
CA THR A 289 -17.40 -0.25 -3.76
C THR A 289 -18.05 -1.29 -4.65
N ALA A 290 -18.80 -0.85 -5.62
CA ALA A 290 -19.44 -1.70 -6.62
C ALA A 290 -19.22 -1.14 -8.03
N ARG A 291 -19.10 -2.04 -9.02
CA ARG A 291 -19.13 -1.75 -10.45
C ARG A 291 -20.16 -2.65 -11.12
N TYR A 292 -21.01 -2.05 -11.95
CA TYR A 292 -21.99 -2.77 -12.73
C TYR A 292 -21.82 -2.50 -14.23
N PHE A 293 -21.64 -3.56 -15.02
CA PHE A 293 -21.51 -3.49 -16.48
C PHE A 293 -22.89 -3.36 -17.13
N ILE A 294 -23.17 -2.16 -17.65
CA ILE A 294 -24.43 -1.86 -18.36
C ILE A 294 -24.40 -2.33 -19.82
N ALA A 295 -23.20 -2.35 -20.41
CA ALA A 295 -22.93 -2.89 -21.74
C ALA A 295 -21.50 -3.48 -21.77
N ASN A 296 -21.09 -4.08 -22.89
CA ASN A 296 -19.77 -4.69 -23.03
C ASN A 296 -18.61 -3.73 -22.71
N ASN A 297 -18.75 -2.47 -23.13
CA ASN A 297 -17.70 -1.47 -22.98
C ASN A 297 -18.02 -0.41 -21.90
N TRP A 298 -19.22 -0.46 -21.30
CA TRP A 298 -19.66 0.55 -20.35
C TRP A 298 -19.97 -0.05 -18.98
N SER A 299 -19.49 0.58 -17.95
CA SER A 299 -19.89 0.27 -16.58
C SER A 299 -20.08 1.54 -15.75
N ILE A 300 -20.93 1.44 -14.76
CA ILE A 300 -21.10 2.43 -13.70
C ILE A 300 -20.48 1.90 -12.42
N SER A 301 -19.92 2.78 -11.62
CA SER A 301 -19.31 2.43 -10.34
C SER A 301 -19.80 3.38 -9.26
N GLY A 302 -19.87 2.87 -8.03
CA GLY A 302 -20.20 3.67 -6.86
C GLY A 302 -19.41 3.20 -5.65
N ARG A 303 -19.07 4.14 -4.75
CA ARG A 303 -18.45 3.87 -3.45
C ARG A 303 -19.12 4.70 -2.38
N ILE A 304 -19.30 4.12 -1.21
CA ILE A 304 -19.59 4.79 0.04
C ILE A 304 -18.50 4.41 1.03
N GLU A 305 -17.99 5.39 1.77
CA GLU A 305 -16.92 5.19 2.73
C GLU A 305 -17.05 6.13 3.92
N GLY A 306 -16.66 5.66 5.10
CA GLY A 306 -16.56 6.43 6.33
C GLY A 306 -15.17 6.29 6.94
N PHE A 307 -14.63 7.38 7.48
CA PHE A 307 -13.34 7.43 8.17
C PHE A 307 -13.51 8.16 9.49
N ILE A 308 -12.92 7.62 10.56
CA ILE A 308 -12.96 8.20 11.90
C ILE A 308 -11.54 8.28 12.45
N ASP A 309 -11.07 9.48 12.70
CA ASP A 309 -9.79 9.78 13.35
C ASP A 309 -9.92 11.04 14.21
N ASN A 310 -10.48 10.89 15.40
CA ASN A 310 -10.75 12.01 16.32
C ASN A 310 -9.50 12.69 16.84
N ASN A 311 -8.36 12.01 16.81
CA ASN A 311 -7.12 12.43 17.47
C ASN A 311 -5.96 12.62 16.51
N GLU A 312 -6.21 12.64 15.20
CA GLU A 312 -5.18 12.80 14.19
C GLU A 312 -4.06 11.75 14.31
N ALA A 313 -4.48 10.50 14.55
CA ALA A 313 -3.58 9.37 14.64
C ALA A 313 -2.91 9.07 13.30
N GLU A 314 -3.65 9.24 12.21
CA GLU A 314 -3.25 8.97 10.84
C GLU A 314 -3.36 10.22 9.95
N VAL A 315 -4.44 11.00 10.08
CA VAL A 315 -4.75 12.12 9.21
C VAL A 315 -4.70 13.43 9.98
N LEU A 316 -3.69 14.25 9.70
CA LEU A 316 -3.57 15.59 10.27
C LEU A 316 -4.51 16.55 9.55
N SER A 317 -5.30 17.33 10.32
CA SER A 317 -6.06 18.45 9.75
C SER A 317 -5.13 19.54 9.23
N ILE A 318 -5.47 20.11 8.07
CA ILE A 318 -4.75 21.24 7.50
C ILE A 318 -5.30 22.61 8.00
N THR A 319 -6.35 22.59 8.82
CA THR A 319 -6.96 23.78 9.44
C THR A 319 -6.69 23.81 10.95
N THR A 320 -7.26 24.78 11.65
CA THR A 320 -7.19 24.87 13.12
C THR A 320 -8.08 23.86 13.83
N GLU A 321 -9.05 23.28 13.12
CA GLU A 321 -9.91 22.20 13.66
C GLU A 321 -9.13 20.90 13.76
N LYS A 322 -9.39 20.13 14.80
CA LYS A 322 -8.69 18.84 15.02
C LYS A 322 -9.62 17.66 14.79
N GLY A 323 -9.05 16.61 14.21
CA GLY A 323 -9.70 15.36 13.90
C GLY A 323 -10.19 15.27 12.46
N PHE A 324 -10.32 14.04 11.95
CA PHE A 324 -10.71 13.74 10.59
C PHE A 324 -11.81 12.66 10.62
N ASN A 325 -13.06 13.12 10.78
CA ASN A 325 -14.23 12.24 10.72
C ASN A 325 -15.01 12.60 9.47
N THR A 326 -15.08 11.66 8.52
CA THR A 326 -15.67 11.93 7.22
C THR A 326 -16.59 10.83 6.74
N LEU A 327 -17.61 11.23 5.99
CA LEU A 327 -18.42 10.38 5.12
C LEU A 327 -18.21 10.81 3.68
N SER A 328 -17.95 9.87 2.79
CA SER A 328 -17.75 10.16 1.38
C SER A 328 -18.59 9.25 0.50
N HIS A 329 -19.05 9.80 -0.61
CA HIS A 329 -19.61 9.01 -1.71
C HIS A 329 -18.93 9.35 -3.02
N THR A 330 -18.90 8.38 -3.92
CA THR A 330 -18.30 8.50 -5.24
C THR A 330 -19.20 7.81 -6.27
N LEU A 331 -19.39 8.45 -7.42
CA LEU A 331 -20.08 7.88 -8.58
C LEU A 331 -19.21 8.03 -9.81
N GLY A 332 -19.11 6.99 -10.60
CA GLY A 332 -18.28 6.99 -11.81
C GLY A 332 -18.92 6.25 -12.97
N ILE A 333 -18.55 6.68 -14.16
CA ILE A 333 -18.82 5.99 -15.40
C ILE A 333 -17.49 5.60 -16.06
N ASN A 334 -17.40 4.36 -16.54
CA ASN A 334 -16.19 3.83 -17.14
C ASN A 334 -16.50 3.36 -18.56
N TYR A 335 -15.61 3.71 -19.48
CA TYR A 335 -15.66 3.28 -20.87
C TYR A 335 -14.38 2.52 -21.23
N HIS A 336 -14.51 1.22 -21.49
CA HIS A 336 -13.42 0.40 -22.02
C HIS A 336 -13.30 0.63 -23.51
N VAL A 337 -12.30 1.42 -23.94
CA VAL A 337 -11.99 1.67 -25.33
C VAL A 337 -11.67 0.35 -26.04
N ASN A 338 -10.85 -0.47 -25.38
CA ASN A 338 -10.53 -1.84 -25.73
C ASN A 338 -10.02 -2.59 -24.48
N LYS A 339 -9.41 -3.78 -24.66
CA LYS A 339 -8.85 -4.58 -23.56
C LYS A 339 -7.64 -3.91 -22.85
N ASN A 340 -7.04 -2.87 -23.43
CA ASN A 340 -5.80 -2.24 -23.00
C ASN A 340 -5.96 -0.73 -22.71
N ALA A 341 -7.16 -0.17 -22.85
CA ALA A 341 -7.39 1.27 -22.63
C ALA A 341 -8.75 1.51 -22.00
N MET A 342 -8.82 2.42 -21.02
CA MET A 342 -10.04 2.77 -20.32
C MET A 342 -10.10 4.27 -20.04
N PHE A 343 -11.23 4.87 -20.38
CA PHE A 343 -11.61 6.23 -19.99
C PHE A 343 -12.56 6.17 -18.80
N ARG A 344 -12.42 7.10 -17.85
CA ARG A 344 -13.28 7.22 -16.67
C ARG A 344 -13.66 8.67 -16.43
N LEU A 345 -14.87 8.87 -15.98
CA LEU A 345 -15.35 10.14 -15.43
C LEU A 345 -15.98 9.86 -14.08
N GLU A 346 -15.56 10.60 -13.06
CA GLU A 346 -15.96 10.34 -11.69
C GLU A 346 -16.23 11.64 -10.95
N GLN A 347 -17.26 11.63 -10.11
CA GLN A 347 -17.59 12.66 -9.14
C GLN A 347 -17.45 12.05 -7.74
N ARG A 348 -16.79 12.77 -6.83
CA ARG A 348 -16.66 12.41 -5.42
C ARG A 348 -16.97 13.59 -4.53
N SER A 349 -17.71 13.31 -3.43
CA SER A 349 -17.96 14.25 -2.34
C SER A 349 -17.44 13.70 -1.04
N ILE A 350 -16.76 14.51 -0.26
CA ILE A 350 -16.29 14.21 1.09
C ILE A 350 -16.93 15.22 2.02
N TYR A 351 -17.62 14.76 3.06
CA TYR A 351 -18.24 15.55 4.11
C TYR A 351 -17.57 15.23 5.45
N ALA A 352 -17.18 16.26 6.17
CA ALA A 352 -16.59 16.14 7.50
C ALA A 352 -17.53 16.71 8.57
N ASP A 353 -17.38 16.25 9.80
CA ASP A 353 -18.07 16.81 10.97
C ASP A 353 -17.54 18.21 11.37
N LYS A 354 -16.36 18.58 10.86
CA LYS A 354 -15.64 19.83 11.14
C LYS A 354 -15.21 20.56 9.88
N LEU A 355 -14.80 21.82 10.03
CA LEU A 355 -14.35 22.68 8.96
C LEU A 355 -12.88 22.37 8.65
N ILE A 356 -12.58 21.29 7.96
CA ILE A 356 -11.22 20.78 7.70
C ILE A 356 -10.70 21.09 6.29
N PHE A 357 -11.54 21.59 5.38
CA PHE A 357 -11.14 21.92 4.01
C PHE A 357 -10.89 23.43 3.87
N GLU A 358 -9.77 23.81 3.29
CA GLU A 358 -9.49 25.19 2.90
C GLU A 358 -10.07 25.52 1.55
N THR A 359 -10.53 26.76 1.37
CA THR A 359 -11.01 27.31 0.09
C THR A 359 -10.14 28.47 -0.37
N THR A 360 -10.18 28.83 -1.68
CA THR A 360 -9.42 29.96 -2.26
C THR A 360 -9.61 31.29 -1.56
N LYS A 361 -10.74 31.50 -0.90
CA LYS A 361 -11.05 32.75 -0.21
C LYS A 361 -10.50 32.79 1.22
N ASN A 362 -9.52 31.95 1.57
CA ASN A 362 -9.04 31.75 2.94
C ASN A 362 -10.18 31.42 3.92
N GLN A 363 -11.22 30.81 3.43
CA GLN A 363 -12.33 30.29 4.22
C GLN A 363 -12.12 28.79 4.44
N ILE A 364 -12.78 28.26 5.43
CA ILE A 364 -12.78 26.83 5.73
C ILE A 364 -14.17 26.25 5.49
N ALA A 365 -14.23 25.00 5.02
CA ALA A 365 -15.44 24.28 4.71
C ALA A 365 -15.42 22.91 5.37
N ASN A 366 -16.60 22.30 5.51
CA ASN A 366 -16.77 20.91 5.97
C ASN A 366 -17.04 19.93 4.84
N SER A 367 -16.94 20.38 3.58
CA SER A 367 -17.11 19.51 2.42
C SER A 367 -16.13 19.86 1.31
N SER A 368 -15.85 18.86 0.48
CA SER A 368 -15.03 18.99 -0.72
C SER A 368 -15.62 18.11 -1.80
N ASN A 369 -15.94 18.73 -2.95
CA ASN A 369 -16.46 18.01 -4.10
C ASN A 369 -15.49 18.13 -5.26
N TYR A 370 -15.21 17.03 -5.93
CA TYR A 370 -14.39 17.08 -7.12
C TYR A 370 -14.87 16.15 -8.23
N ILE A 371 -14.53 16.53 -9.44
CA ILE A 371 -14.76 15.78 -10.66
C ILE A 371 -13.40 15.43 -11.25
N VAL A 372 -13.21 14.20 -11.65
CA VAL A 372 -11.99 13.74 -12.30
C VAL A 372 -12.31 12.95 -13.56
N GLY A 373 -11.65 13.31 -14.66
CA GLY A 373 -11.60 12.53 -15.88
C GLY A 373 -10.23 11.88 -16.03
N SER A 374 -10.17 10.61 -16.41
CA SER A 374 -8.90 9.90 -16.59
C SER A 374 -8.87 9.05 -17.84
N LEU A 375 -7.68 8.88 -18.41
CA LEU A 375 -7.39 7.94 -19.49
C LEU A 375 -6.19 7.09 -19.09
N ALA A 376 -6.39 5.78 -19.01
CA ALA A 376 -5.35 4.82 -18.73
C ALA A 376 -5.13 3.87 -19.91
N VAL A 377 -3.85 3.58 -20.20
CA VAL A 377 -3.42 2.64 -21.25
C VAL A 377 -2.40 1.68 -20.66
N TRP A 378 -2.47 0.40 -21.06
CA TRP A 378 -1.52 -0.63 -20.62
C TRP A 378 -1.23 -1.65 -21.73
N PHE A 379 -0.09 -2.28 -21.67
CA PHE A 379 0.36 -3.28 -22.65
C PHE A 379 1.26 -4.34 -22.02
#